data_7a2b9c59fbbda417137ebb2f3d54873d
#
_entry.id   7a2b9c59fbbda417137ebb2f3d54873d
#
_cell.length_a   1.000
_cell.length_b   1.000
_cell.length_c   1.000
_cell.angle_alpha   90.00
_cell.angle_beta   90.00
_cell.angle_gamma   90.00
#
_symmetry.space_group_name_H-M   'P 1'
#
loop_
_entity.id
_entity.type
_entity.pdbx_description
1 polymer ?
#
loop_
_entity_poly.entity_id
_entity_poly.type
_entity_poly.pdbx_seq_one_letter_code
_entity_poly.pdbx_strand_id
1 'polypeptide(L)'
;MNGRGIADALIEAPIITSFTRLGYETRRRLGDWTSLDDYDLTGQVVVITGATSGLGYAAAEQLARCGATLELVGRTTARTERAARELKAGAANADITQVAADLGDLEQVRALADRVLTEHDRLDVLIHNAGVLDPERRVAPDGTEATVASQVVGPFLLTSLLLDRLGQS
;
A
#
# COMPACT_ATOMS: atom_id res chain seq x y z
N MET A 1 32.45 -12.18 13.96
CA MET A 1 31.02 -12.31 13.71
C MET A 1 30.34 -11.94 15.01
N ASN A 2 29.51 -10.89 15.02
CA ASN A 2 28.80 -10.47 16.23
C ASN A 2 27.74 -11.54 16.58
N GLY A 3 27.52 -11.78 17.89
CA GLY A 3 26.57 -12.80 18.37
C GLY A 3 25.15 -12.71 17.77
N ARG A 4 24.73 -11.51 17.33
CA ARG A 4 23.49 -11.27 16.58
C ARG A 4 23.45 -11.98 15.21
N GLY A 5 24.56 -11.98 14.46
CA GLY A 5 24.64 -12.66 13.17
C GLY A 5 24.58 -14.18 13.25
N ILE A 6 25.06 -14.76 14.35
CA ILE A 6 24.98 -16.22 14.59
C ILE A 6 23.54 -16.60 14.94
N ALA A 7 22.85 -15.81 15.77
CA ALA A 7 21.45 -16.05 16.13
C ALA A 7 20.53 -15.92 14.91
N ASP A 8 20.77 -14.94 14.05
CA ASP A 8 19.99 -14.74 12.81
C ASP A 8 20.19 -15.89 11.83
N ALA A 9 21.43 -16.35 11.63
CA ALA A 9 21.73 -17.53 10.79
C ALA A 9 21.08 -18.82 11.31
N LEU A 10 20.99 -18.99 12.64
CA LEU A 10 20.32 -20.16 13.25
C LEU A 10 18.78 -20.10 13.07
N ILE A 11 18.21 -18.91 13.00
CA ILE A 11 16.78 -18.71 12.74
C ILE A 11 16.48 -18.86 11.23
N GLU A 12 17.43 -18.52 10.36
CA GLU A 12 17.28 -18.65 8.91
C GLU A 12 17.37 -20.09 8.40
N ALA A 13 18.17 -20.93 9.04
CA ALA A 13 18.42 -22.30 8.58
C ALA A 13 17.17 -23.18 8.46
N PRO A 14 16.18 -23.18 9.38
CA PRO A 14 14.92 -23.87 9.17
C PRO A 14 13.89 -22.96 8.46
N ILE A 15 13.29 -23.42 7.37
CA ILE A 15 12.24 -22.71 6.62
C ILE A 15 11.09 -22.25 7.54
N ILE A 16 10.72 -23.06 8.52
CA ILE A 16 9.63 -22.78 9.46
C ILE A 16 9.92 -21.52 10.31
N THR A 17 11.14 -21.31 10.75
CA THR A 17 11.50 -20.13 11.54
C THR A 17 11.80 -18.91 10.68
N SER A 18 12.16 -19.09 9.39
CA SER A 18 12.42 -17.98 8.47
C SER A 18 11.15 -17.23 8.06
N PHE A 19 10.05 -17.95 7.78
CA PHE A 19 8.85 -17.41 7.13
C PHE A 19 7.60 -17.48 7.99
N THR A 20 7.72 -17.70 9.31
CA THR A 20 6.58 -17.72 10.22
C THR A 20 6.54 -16.48 11.11
N ARG A 21 5.37 -16.22 11.70
CA ARG A 21 5.20 -15.19 12.72
C ARG A 21 6.19 -15.34 13.89
N LEU A 22 6.53 -16.57 14.26
CA LEU A 22 7.51 -16.84 15.33
C LEU A 22 8.90 -16.31 14.95
N GLY A 23 9.36 -16.56 13.72
CA GLY A 23 10.64 -16.03 13.22
C GLY A 23 10.66 -14.51 13.15
N TYR A 24 9.58 -13.90 12.66
CA TYR A 24 9.42 -12.44 12.66
C TYR A 24 9.52 -11.84 14.06
N GLU A 25 8.73 -12.35 15.03
CA GLU A 25 8.73 -11.85 16.41
C GLU A 25 10.09 -12.02 17.10
N THR A 26 10.77 -13.13 16.82
CA THR A 26 12.09 -13.39 17.37
C THR A 26 13.14 -12.41 16.81
N ARG A 27 13.13 -12.18 15.47
CA ARG A 27 14.04 -11.22 14.85
C ARG A 27 13.75 -9.79 15.29
N ARG A 28 12.49 -9.41 15.41
CA ARG A 28 12.09 -8.10 15.91
C ARG A 28 12.67 -7.82 17.28
N ARG A 29 12.61 -8.80 18.20
CA ARG A 29 13.16 -8.69 19.57
C ARG A 29 14.69 -8.66 19.59
N LEU A 30 15.35 -9.50 18.78
CA LEU A 30 16.81 -9.58 18.71
C LEU A 30 17.43 -8.40 17.95
N GLY A 31 16.71 -7.84 17.00
CA GLY A 31 17.16 -6.75 16.13
C GLY A 31 16.94 -5.35 16.71
N ASP A 32 16.28 -5.22 17.86
CA ASP A 32 15.84 -3.93 18.41
C ASP A 32 15.07 -3.09 17.37
N TRP A 33 14.17 -3.74 16.62
CA TRP A 33 13.37 -3.03 15.62
C TRP A 33 12.41 -2.07 16.32
N THR A 34 12.38 -0.84 15.84
CA THR A 34 11.41 0.16 16.30
C THR A 34 9.99 -0.39 16.15
N SER A 35 9.17 -0.21 17.17
CA SER A 35 7.75 -0.57 17.07
C SER A 35 7.09 0.28 15.99
N LEU A 36 6.19 -0.31 15.22
CA LEU A 36 5.40 0.46 14.25
C LEU A 36 4.55 1.53 14.93
N ASP A 37 4.15 1.30 16.17
CA ASP A 37 3.36 2.25 16.98
C ASP A 37 4.18 3.45 17.48
N ASP A 38 5.52 3.42 17.34
CA ASP A 38 6.41 4.53 17.71
C ASP A 38 6.60 5.56 16.57
N TYR A 39 6.03 5.30 15.38
CA TYR A 39 6.08 6.23 14.27
C TYR A 39 4.91 7.21 14.32
N ASP A 40 5.20 8.49 14.13
CA ASP A 40 4.20 9.55 13.93
C ASP A 40 4.23 10.00 12.46
N LEU A 41 3.13 9.75 11.76
CA LEU A 41 2.92 10.13 10.37
C LEU A 41 1.90 11.27 10.24
N THR A 42 1.62 11.98 11.34
CA THR A 42 0.68 13.10 11.32
C THR A 42 1.09 14.16 10.29
N GLY A 43 0.15 14.53 9.43
CA GLY A 43 0.40 15.49 8.34
C GLY A 43 1.05 14.88 7.09
N GLN A 44 1.36 13.59 7.08
CA GLN A 44 1.81 12.89 5.87
C GLN A 44 0.61 12.31 5.11
N VAL A 45 0.64 12.45 3.78
CA VAL A 45 -0.37 11.94 2.86
C VAL A 45 0.15 10.70 2.17
N VAL A 46 -0.60 9.61 2.27
CA VAL A 46 -0.27 8.32 1.69
C VAL A 46 -1.37 7.85 0.75
N VAL A 47 -1.04 7.60 -0.51
CA VAL A 47 -1.91 6.92 -1.47
C VAL A 47 -1.53 5.45 -1.51
N ILE A 48 -2.50 4.56 -1.31
CA ILE A 48 -2.25 3.11 -1.34
C ILE A 48 -3.22 2.39 -2.27
N THR A 49 -2.68 1.69 -3.28
CA THR A 49 -3.47 0.90 -4.22
C THR A 49 -3.69 -0.53 -3.70
N GLY A 50 -4.88 -1.09 -3.99
CA GLY A 50 -5.24 -2.42 -3.52
C GLY A 50 -5.47 -2.51 -2.01
N ALA A 51 -5.89 -1.42 -1.37
CA ALA A 51 -6.07 -1.28 0.08
C ALA A 51 -7.34 -1.93 0.65
N THR A 52 -8.12 -2.66 -0.17
CA THR A 52 -9.44 -3.19 0.26
C THR A 52 -9.39 -4.57 0.91
N SER A 53 -8.22 -5.22 0.95
CA SER A 53 -8.03 -6.55 1.54
C SER A 53 -6.54 -6.90 1.68
N GLY A 54 -6.24 -7.99 2.43
CA GLY A 54 -4.91 -8.57 2.52
C GLY A 54 -3.83 -7.61 3.01
N LEU A 55 -2.66 -7.63 2.37
CA LEU A 55 -1.50 -6.84 2.78
C LEU A 55 -1.76 -5.34 2.70
N GLY A 56 -2.43 -4.86 1.63
CA GLY A 56 -2.75 -3.45 1.47
C GLY A 56 -3.68 -2.92 2.55
N TYR A 57 -4.68 -3.71 2.97
CA TYR A 57 -5.54 -3.34 4.09
C TYR A 57 -4.78 -3.30 5.42
N ALA A 58 -3.95 -4.30 5.70
CA ALA A 58 -3.14 -4.33 6.92
C ALA A 58 -2.13 -3.17 6.99
N ALA A 59 -1.52 -2.82 5.84
CA ALA A 59 -0.64 -1.65 5.74
C ALA A 59 -1.42 -0.35 5.99
N ALA A 60 -2.59 -0.18 5.36
CA ALA A 60 -3.45 0.98 5.56
C ALA A 60 -3.89 1.10 7.04
N GLU A 61 -4.24 0.00 7.71
CA GLU A 61 -4.58 -0.01 9.13
C GLU A 61 -3.42 0.50 9.99
N GLN A 62 -2.20 0.05 9.73
CA GLN A 62 -1.03 0.49 10.49
C GLN A 62 -0.70 1.96 10.23
N LEU A 63 -0.73 2.40 8.98
CA LEU A 63 -0.50 3.80 8.60
C LEU A 63 -1.54 4.73 9.24
N ALA A 64 -2.81 4.32 9.27
CA ALA A 64 -3.88 5.05 9.95
C ALA A 64 -3.63 5.19 11.44
N ARG A 65 -3.16 4.14 12.11
CA ARG A 65 -2.78 4.18 13.53
C ARG A 65 -1.61 5.13 13.81
N CYS A 66 -0.67 5.24 12.87
CA CYS A 66 0.43 6.18 12.94
C CYS A 66 0.03 7.63 12.61
N GLY A 67 -1.24 7.90 12.28
CA GLY A 67 -1.76 9.26 12.07
C GLY A 67 -1.65 9.77 10.63
N ALA A 68 -1.33 8.92 9.65
CA ALA A 68 -1.28 9.33 8.24
C ALA A 68 -2.68 9.68 7.70
N THR A 69 -2.75 10.66 6.80
CA THR A 69 -3.89 10.88 5.91
C THR A 69 -3.82 9.86 4.77
N LEU A 70 -4.90 9.09 4.56
CA LEU A 70 -4.90 7.99 3.59
C LEU A 70 -5.90 8.23 2.45
N GLU A 71 -5.43 8.05 1.20
CA GLU A 71 -6.28 7.84 0.04
C GLU A 71 -6.24 6.35 -0.33
N LEU A 72 -7.34 5.64 -0.09
CA LEU A 72 -7.47 4.22 -0.38
C LEU A 72 -7.95 4.00 -1.82
N VAL A 73 -7.15 3.31 -2.62
CA VAL A 73 -7.52 2.99 -4.01
C VAL A 73 -7.87 1.52 -4.13
N GLY A 74 -9.05 1.23 -4.68
CA GLY A 74 -9.51 -0.12 -4.99
C GLY A 74 -10.34 -0.17 -6.27
N ARG A 75 -10.58 -1.37 -6.82
CA ARG A 75 -11.29 -1.51 -8.11
C ARG A 75 -12.79 -1.19 -8.07
N THR A 76 -13.44 -1.30 -6.92
CA THR A 76 -14.88 -1.12 -6.83
C THR A 76 -15.25 -0.24 -5.64
N THR A 77 -16.18 0.67 -5.87
CA THR A 77 -16.68 1.62 -4.85
C THR A 77 -17.14 0.91 -3.58
N ALA A 78 -17.94 -0.16 -3.70
CA ALA A 78 -18.48 -0.86 -2.55
C ALA A 78 -17.38 -1.46 -1.64
N ARG A 79 -16.29 -1.98 -2.22
CA ARG A 79 -15.17 -2.56 -1.44
C ARG A 79 -14.31 -1.49 -0.81
N THR A 80 -14.04 -0.39 -1.52
CA THR A 80 -13.25 0.73 -0.99
C THR A 80 -13.98 1.47 0.12
N GLU A 81 -15.28 1.74 -0.04
CA GLU A 81 -16.10 2.34 1.01
C GLU A 81 -16.19 1.47 2.27
N ARG A 82 -16.35 0.15 2.08
CA ARG A 82 -16.35 -0.79 3.20
C ARG A 82 -15.02 -0.74 3.94
N ALA A 83 -13.89 -0.84 3.23
CA ALA A 83 -12.56 -0.80 3.83
C ALA A 83 -12.33 0.54 4.58
N ALA A 84 -12.70 1.67 3.99
CA ALA A 84 -12.58 2.97 4.62
C ALA A 84 -13.42 3.08 5.91
N ARG A 85 -14.66 2.57 5.92
CA ARG A 85 -15.49 2.56 7.14
C ARG A 85 -14.88 1.70 8.25
N GLU A 86 -14.38 0.50 7.90
CA GLU A 86 -13.77 -0.40 8.86
C GLU A 86 -12.48 0.19 9.47
N LEU A 87 -11.64 0.81 8.65
CA LEU A 87 -10.41 1.48 9.11
C LEU A 87 -10.70 2.70 9.99
N LYS A 88 -11.68 3.54 9.61
CA LYS A 88 -12.12 4.69 10.45
C LYS A 88 -12.66 4.24 11.80
N ALA A 89 -13.33 3.10 11.87
CA ALA A 89 -13.81 2.55 13.14
C ALA A 89 -12.66 2.09 14.05
N GLY A 90 -11.54 1.65 13.48
CA GLY A 90 -10.34 1.20 14.20
C GLY A 90 -9.36 2.32 14.57
N ALA A 91 -9.41 3.46 13.85
CA ALA A 91 -8.55 4.62 14.03
C ALA A 91 -9.40 5.90 13.94
N ALA A 92 -10.05 6.25 15.02
CA ALA A 92 -11.10 7.29 15.06
C ALA A 92 -10.64 8.69 14.62
N ASN A 93 -9.35 8.99 14.70
CA ASN A 93 -8.75 10.27 14.30
C ASN A 93 -8.10 10.23 12.90
N ALA A 94 -8.15 9.09 12.21
CA ALA A 94 -7.51 8.97 10.91
C ALA A 94 -8.36 9.67 9.83
N ASP A 95 -7.69 10.53 9.06
CA ASP A 95 -8.27 11.09 7.84
C ASP A 95 -8.09 10.10 6.70
N ILE A 96 -9.21 9.47 6.29
CA ILE A 96 -9.22 8.41 5.29
C ILE A 96 -10.23 8.75 4.22
N THR A 97 -9.76 8.93 3.02
CA THR A 97 -10.58 9.05 1.80
C THR A 97 -10.48 7.78 0.96
N GLN A 98 -11.35 7.62 0.00
CA GLN A 98 -11.34 6.43 -0.86
C GLN A 98 -11.79 6.75 -2.28
N VAL A 99 -11.22 6.03 -3.24
CA VAL A 99 -11.59 6.12 -4.66
C VAL A 99 -11.57 4.75 -5.32
N ALA A 100 -12.53 4.54 -6.21
CA ALA A 100 -12.55 3.36 -7.07
C ALA A 100 -11.83 3.69 -8.39
N ALA A 101 -10.79 2.91 -8.72
CA ALA A 101 -10.10 3.00 -10.00
C ALA A 101 -9.54 1.63 -10.40
N ASP A 102 -9.75 1.26 -11.66
CA ASP A 102 -9.09 0.11 -12.28
C ASP A 102 -7.76 0.58 -12.87
N LEU A 103 -6.64 0.09 -12.32
CA LEU A 103 -5.30 0.44 -12.81
C LEU A 103 -4.99 -0.13 -14.21
N GLY A 104 -5.81 -1.05 -14.71
CA GLY A 104 -5.76 -1.51 -16.09
C GLY A 104 -6.44 -0.58 -17.08
N ASP A 105 -7.17 0.44 -16.62
CA ASP A 105 -7.81 1.46 -17.42
C ASP A 105 -7.08 2.79 -17.26
N LEU A 106 -6.33 3.19 -18.29
CA LEU A 106 -5.47 4.37 -18.23
C LEU A 106 -6.24 5.69 -18.10
N GLU A 107 -7.50 5.74 -18.51
CA GLU A 107 -8.36 6.92 -18.27
C GLU A 107 -8.72 7.03 -16.78
N GLN A 108 -9.06 5.92 -16.13
CA GLN A 108 -9.31 5.90 -14.69
C GLN A 108 -8.02 6.20 -13.89
N VAL A 109 -6.86 5.77 -14.37
CA VAL A 109 -5.57 6.13 -13.75
C VAL A 109 -5.31 7.64 -13.82
N ARG A 110 -5.64 8.30 -14.95
CA ARG A 110 -5.50 9.77 -15.07
C ARG A 110 -6.48 10.48 -14.14
N ALA A 111 -7.74 10.06 -14.14
CA ALA A 111 -8.76 10.63 -13.25
C ALA A 111 -8.38 10.45 -11.75
N LEU A 112 -7.76 9.32 -11.38
CA LEU A 112 -7.23 9.10 -10.04
C LEU A 112 -6.10 10.09 -9.72
N ALA A 113 -5.15 10.29 -10.63
CA ALA A 113 -4.06 11.23 -10.43
C ALA A 113 -4.58 12.67 -10.29
N ASP A 114 -5.49 13.10 -11.16
CA ASP A 114 -6.11 14.43 -11.10
C ASP A 114 -6.84 14.67 -9.77
N ARG A 115 -7.54 13.65 -9.28
CA ARG A 115 -8.22 13.69 -7.98
C ARG A 115 -7.20 13.85 -6.84
N VAL A 116 -6.16 13.03 -6.78
CA VAL A 116 -5.11 13.13 -5.75
C VAL A 116 -4.47 14.52 -5.75
N LEU A 117 -4.14 15.06 -6.93
CA LEU A 117 -3.55 16.40 -7.07
C LEU A 117 -4.50 17.52 -6.65
N THR A 118 -5.81 17.32 -6.76
CA THR A 118 -6.83 18.30 -6.39
C THR A 118 -7.16 18.27 -4.91
N GLU A 119 -7.24 17.08 -4.32
CA GLU A 119 -7.67 16.90 -2.93
C GLU A 119 -6.52 17.02 -1.92
N HIS A 120 -5.26 16.85 -2.36
CA HIS A 120 -4.08 16.87 -1.49
C HIS A 120 -3.01 17.84 -1.99
N ASP A 121 -2.64 18.82 -1.17
CA ASP A 121 -1.57 19.78 -1.47
C ASP A 121 -0.16 19.15 -1.41
N ARG A 122 -0.03 17.98 -0.79
CA ARG A 122 1.20 17.19 -0.68
C ARG A 122 0.94 15.71 -0.92
N LEU A 123 1.95 14.96 -1.28
CA LEU A 123 1.93 13.51 -1.36
C LEU A 123 3.29 12.98 -0.90
N ASP A 124 3.33 12.33 0.24
CA ASP A 124 4.58 11.84 0.83
C ASP A 124 4.92 10.43 0.38
N VAL A 125 3.91 9.58 0.23
CA VAL A 125 4.10 8.17 -0.10
C VAL A 125 3.05 7.69 -1.10
N LEU A 126 3.51 7.01 -2.15
CA LEU A 126 2.66 6.27 -3.09
C LEU A 126 2.99 4.78 -3.00
N ILE A 127 2.05 3.97 -2.54
CA ILE A 127 2.22 2.53 -2.37
C ILE A 127 1.50 1.77 -3.48
N HIS A 128 2.27 1.17 -4.39
CA HIS A 128 1.77 0.24 -5.39
C HIS A 128 1.67 -1.16 -4.79
N ASN A 129 0.51 -1.48 -4.19
CA ASN A 129 0.25 -2.79 -3.61
C ASN A 129 -0.81 -3.57 -4.40
N ALA A 130 -1.59 -2.91 -5.25
CA ALA A 130 -2.57 -3.60 -6.09
C ALA A 130 -1.89 -4.65 -6.95
N GLY A 131 -2.42 -5.85 -6.94
CA GLY A 131 -1.96 -6.95 -7.78
C GLY A 131 -3.09 -7.92 -8.05
N VAL A 132 -3.08 -8.53 -9.23
CA VAL A 132 -4.03 -9.54 -9.64
C VAL A 132 -3.28 -10.62 -10.40
N LEU A 133 -3.64 -11.87 -10.15
CA LEU A 133 -3.25 -13.00 -10.99
C LEU A 133 -4.51 -13.52 -11.65
N ASP A 134 -4.69 -13.19 -12.93
CA ASP A 134 -5.81 -13.72 -13.71
C ASP A 134 -5.37 -15.04 -14.35
N PRO A 135 -6.09 -16.15 -14.17
CA PRO A 135 -5.77 -17.41 -14.78
C PRO A 135 -5.99 -17.40 -16.30
N GLU A 136 -6.79 -16.47 -16.81
CA GLU A 136 -7.08 -16.32 -18.22
C GLU A 136 -6.49 -15.02 -18.76
N ARG A 137 -5.92 -15.10 -19.98
CA ARG A 137 -5.44 -13.90 -20.67
C ARG A 137 -6.61 -13.01 -21.04
N ARG A 138 -6.62 -11.81 -20.51
CA ARG A 138 -7.59 -10.72 -20.84
C ARG A 138 -6.86 -9.53 -21.44
N VAL A 139 -7.63 -8.66 -22.06
CA VAL A 139 -7.12 -7.46 -22.72
C VAL A 139 -7.78 -6.24 -22.08
N ALA A 140 -6.98 -5.25 -21.73
CA ALA A 140 -7.42 -3.95 -21.22
C ALA A 140 -8.07 -3.11 -22.37
N PRO A 141 -8.75 -2.00 -22.05
CA PRO A 141 -9.43 -1.16 -23.07
C PRO A 141 -8.50 -0.64 -24.17
N ASP A 142 -7.22 -0.44 -23.89
CA ASP A 142 -6.21 0.04 -24.84
C ASP A 142 -5.55 -1.07 -25.68
N GLY A 143 -5.96 -2.32 -25.50
CA GLY A 143 -5.39 -3.48 -26.19
C GLY A 143 -4.22 -4.15 -25.49
N THR A 144 -3.73 -3.58 -24.38
CA THR A 144 -2.65 -4.16 -23.56
C THR A 144 -3.15 -5.41 -22.82
N GLU A 145 -2.28 -6.41 -22.59
CA GLU A 145 -2.63 -7.53 -21.72
C GLU A 145 -2.96 -7.01 -20.30
N ALA A 146 -4.08 -7.50 -19.71
CA ALA A 146 -4.67 -6.92 -18.53
C ALA A 146 -3.76 -6.94 -17.29
N THR A 147 -2.93 -7.98 -17.12
CA THR A 147 -1.96 -8.05 -16.02
C THR A 147 -0.85 -7.03 -16.20
N VAL A 148 -0.34 -6.89 -17.43
CA VAL A 148 0.67 -5.88 -17.78
C VAL A 148 0.09 -4.47 -17.62
N ALA A 149 -1.14 -4.24 -18.11
CA ALA A 149 -1.81 -2.96 -17.98
C ALA A 149 -1.94 -2.55 -16.50
N SER A 150 -2.45 -3.43 -15.64
CA SER A 150 -2.76 -3.11 -14.25
C SER A 150 -1.57 -3.14 -13.29
N GLN A 151 -0.51 -3.91 -13.59
CA GLN A 151 0.63 -4.08 -12.68
C GLN A 151 1.92 -3.41 -13.16
N VAL A 152 1.98 -2.93 -14.40
CA VAL A 152 3.15 -2.25 -14.96
C VAL A 152 2.76 -0.88 -15.50
N VAL A 153 1.89 -0.83 -16.52
CA VAL A 153 1.59 0.42 -17.25
C VAL A 153 0.83 1.41 -16.37
N GLY A 154 -0.24 0.97 -15.70
CA GLY A 154 -1.03 1.80 -14.80
C GLY A 154 -0.23 2.38 -13.63
N PRO A 155 0.50 1.57 -12.85
CA PRO A 155 1.40 2.05 -11.80
C PRO A 155 2.47 3.01 -12.32
N PHE A 156 3.09 2.73 -13.46
CA PHE A 156 4.05 3.63 -14.09
C PHE A 156 3.42 4.98 -14.45
N LEU A 157 2.26 4.97 -15.10
CA LEU A 157 1.53 6.18 -15.46
C LEU A 157 1.14 6.98 -14.21
N LEU A 158 0.56 6.33 -13.20
CA LEU A 158 0.18 6.98 -11.94
C LEU A 158 1.38 7.64 -11.27
N THR A 159 2.51 6.93 -11.16
CA THR A 159 3.75 7.49 -10.60
C THR A 159 4.21 8.69 -11.40
N SER A 160 4.23 8.61 -12.74
CA SER A 160 4.67 9.68 -13.61
C SER A 160 3.82 10.95 -13.45
N LEU A 161 2.50 10.80 -13.30
CA LEU A 161 1.58 11.92 -13.12
C LEU A 161 1.68 12.57 -11.73
N LEU A 162 2.07 11.80 -10.71
CA LEU A 162 2.19 12.28 -9.33
C LEU A 162 3.63 12.65 -8.92
N LEU A 163 4.62 12.48 -9.82
CA LEU A 163 6.04 12.57 -9.49
C LEU A 163 6.42 13.95 -8.93
N ASP A 164 5.92 15.02 -9.53
CA ASP A 164 6.23 16.38 -9.09
C ASP A 164 5.68 16.64 -7.65
N ARG A 165 4.52 16.08 -7.32
CA ARG A 165 3.94 16.21 -5.99
C ARG A 165 4.70 15.37 -4.97
N LEU A 166 5.13 14.16 -5.31
CA LEU A 166 6.00 13.30 -4.49
C LEU A 166 7.36 13.94 -4.19
N GLY A 167 7.91 14.68 -5.13
CA GLY A 167 9.23 15.33 -5.00
C GLY A 167 9.22 16.62 -4.18
N GLN A 168 8.05 17.14 -3.80
CA GLN A 168 7.87 18.37 -3.03
C GLN A 168 7.60 18.12 -1.53
N SER A 169 7.59 16.86 -1.10
CA SER A 169 7.21 16.42 0.26
C SER A 169 8.41 16.28 1.18
#